data_ba83a2270923e854d6e44f1a98d3b271
#
_entry.id   ba83a2270923e854d6e44f1a98d3b271
#
_cell.length_a   1.000
_cell.length_b   1.000
_cell.length_c   1.000
_cell.angle_alpha   90.00
_cell.angle_beta   90.00
_cell.angle_gamma   90.00
#
_symmetry.space_group_name_H-M   'P 1'
#
loop_
_entity.id
_entity.type
_entity.pdbx_description
1 polymer ?
#
loop_
_entity_poly.entity_id
_entity_poly.type
_entity_poly.pdbx_seq_one_letter_code
_entity_poly.pdbx_strand_id
1 'polypeptide(L)'
;MTHVLEANLEFMESSNPDDLPKVKGYNIINGQLRTSSDGSTFTSKNPALLVDVLGEFPLSTRDDVHEAIAAARTALTGWAATPAPTRGQIIGNMGRLLMEHKDAIVALETREIGKTLKESAGSVQEAI
;
A
#
# COMPACT_ATOMS: atom_id res chain seq x y z
N MET A 1 -11.48 -5.57 -4.01
CA MET A 1 -10.10 -5.05 -4.10
C MET A 1 -9.91 -4.08 -5.27
N THR A 2 -10.63 -4.22 -6.36
CA THR A 2 -10.58 -3.39 -7.57
C THR A 2 -11.01 -1.92 -7.33
N HIS A 3 -12.05 -1.66 -6.54
CA HIS A 3 -12.60 -0.32 -6.30
C HIS A 3 -11.65 0.68 -5.58
N VAL A 4 -10.68 0.22 -4.83
CA VAL A 4 -9.72 1.13 -4.15
C VAL A 4 -8.67 1.66 -5.13
N LEU A 5 -8.37 0.90 -6.18
CA LEU A 5 -7.39 1.28 -7.21
C LEU A 5 -8.01 2.16 -8.30
N GLU A 6 -9.28 1.94 -8.66
CA GLU A 6 -9.98 2.76 -9.66
C GLU A 6 -10.18 4.21 -9.18
N ALA A 7 -10.46 4.42 -7.89
CA ALA A 7 -10.58 5.77 -7.31
C ALA A 7 -9.25 6.57 -7.35
N ASN A 8 -8.11 5.91 -7.55
CA ASN A 8 -6.80 6.57 -7.58
C ASN A 8 -6.36 7.01 -8.99
N LEU A 9 -7.05 6.59 -10.05
CA LEU A 9 -6.69 6.96 -11.43
C LEU A 9 -7.24 8.33 -11.87
N GLU A 10 -8.35 8.79 -11.28
CA GLU A 10 -8.88 10.16 -11.48
C GLU A 10 -8.00 11.25 -10.84
N PHE A 11 -6.97 10.81 -10.16
CA PHE A 11 -6.04 11.60 -9.37
C PHE A 11 -5.20 12.61 -10.17
N MET A 12 -4.97 12.39 -11.43
CA MET A 12 -4.01 13.19 -12.22
C MET A 12 -4.62 14.48 -12.82
N GLU A 13 -5.92 14.70 -12.70
CA GLU A 13 -6.60 15.83 -13.37
C GLU A 13 -6.99 16.98 -12.44
N SER A 14 -7.01 16.80 -11.11
CA SER A 14 -7.40 17.90 -10.19
C SER A 14 -6.18 18.67 -9.68
N SER A 15 -6.21 19.99 -9.87
CA SER A 15 -5.23 20.92 -9.30
C SER A 15 -5.58 21.40 -7.88
N ASN A 16 -6.76 21.01 -7.35
CA ASN A 16 -7.22 21.38 -6.02
C ASN A 16 -6.92 20.22 -5.03
N PRO A 17 -6.14 20.45 -3.96
CA PRO A 17 -5.82 19.44 -2.96
C PRO A 17 -7.05 18.81 -2.27
N ASP A 18 -8.15 19.53 -2.16
CA ASP A 18 -9.37 19.03 -1.54
C ASP A 18 -10.14 18.02 -2.40
N ASP A 19 -9.89 18.04 -3.72
CA ASP A 19 -10.51 17.11 -4.69
C ASP A 19 -9.69 15.83 -4.88
N LEU A 20 -8.48 15.77 -4.31
CA LEU A 20 -7.65 14.59 -4.42
C LEU A 20 -8.19 13.44 -3.56
N PRO A 21 -8.22 12.20 -4.10
CA PRO A 21 -8.76 11.07 -3.36
C PRO A 21 -7.96 10.80 -2.08
N LYS A 22 -8.70 10.63 -0.97
CA LYS A 22 -8.12 10.25 0.31
C LYS A 22 -8.12 8.74 0.44
N VAL A 23 -6.99 8.20 0.86
CA VAL A 23 -6.81 6.76 1.08
C VAL A 23 -7.25 6.40 2.50
N LYS A 24 -8.02 5.33 2.64
CA LYS A 24 -8.21 4.68 3.93
C LYS A 24 -7.26 3.50 4.03
N GLY A 25 -6.30 3.60 4.94
CA GLY A 25 -5.32 2.55 5.17
C GLY A 25 -5.86 1.41 6.02
N TYR A 26 -5.29 0.23 5.84
CA TYR A 26 -5.58 -0.96 6.63
C TYR A 26 -4.32 -1.78 6.83
N ASN A 27 -4.24 -2.47 7.96
CA ASN A 27 -3.33 -3.62 8.12
C ASN A 27 -3.90 -4.80 7.33
N ILE A 28 -3.03 -5.61 6.73
CA ILE A 28 -3.42 -6.89 6.13
C ILE A 28 -2.83 -7.99 7.00
N ILE A 29 -3.67 -8.64 7.80
CA ILE A 29 -3.27 -9.72 8.70
C ILE A 29 -4.08 -10.96 8.35
N ASN A 30 -3.40 -12.06 8.05
CA ASN A 30 -4.02 -13.33 7.64
C ASN A 30 -5.03 -13.15 6.48
N GLY A 31 -4.69 -12.31 5.49
CA GLY A 31 -5.53 -12.02 4.32
C GLY A 31 -6.76 -11.14 4.60
N GLN A 32 -6.91 -10.61 5.81
CA GLN A 32 -8.02 -9.75 6.22
C GLN A 32 -7.57 -8.30 6.41
N LEU A 33 -8.42 -7.37 5.98
CA LEU A 33 -8.25 -5.95 6.28
C LEU A 33 -8.60 -5.68 7.74
N ARG A 34 -7.68 -5.07 8.49
CA ARG A 34 -7.81 -4.76 9.90
C ARG A 34 -7.51 -3.30 10.17
N THR A 35 -8.23 -2.70 11.09
CA THR A 35 -7.85 -1.44 11.74
C THR A 35 -6.89 -1.73 12.89
N SER A 36 -6.38 -0.70 13.57
CA SER A 36 -5.69 -0.88 14.85
C SER A 36 -6.63 -1.51 15.90
N SER A 37 -6.12 -2.38 16.75
CA SER A 37 -6.90 -3.08 17.79
C SER A 37 -7.53 -2.13 18.82
N ASP A 38 -6.94 -0.96 19.05
CA ASP A 38 -7.46 0.10 19.92
C ASP A 38 -8.23 1.20 19.16
N GLY A 39 -8.37 1.07 17.82
CA GLY A 39 -9.02 2.04 16.95
C GLY A 39 -8.19 3.30 16.66
N SER A 40 -6.94 3.38 17.14
CA SER A 40 -6.08 4.54 16.89
C SER A 40 -5.67 4.65 15.41
N THR A 41 -5.62 5.89 14.93
CA THR A 41 -5.19 6.20 13.55
C THR A 41 -4.16 7.33 13.56
N PHE A 42 -3.43 7.45 12.48
CA PHE A 42 -2.64 8.64 12.16
C PHE A 42 -2.97 9.14 10.76
N THR A 43 -2.77 10.42 10.54
CA THR A 43 -2.99 11.08 9.26
C THR A 43 -1.66 11.21 8.51
N SER A 44 -1.60 10.71 7.27
CA SER A 44 -0.48 10.97 6.37
C SER A 44 -0.75 12.22 5.53
N LYS A 45 0.27 13.05 5.36
CA LYS A 45 0.20 14.31 4.61
C LYS A 45 1.35 14.38 3.63
N ASN A 46 1.10 15.08 2.52
CA ASN A 46 2.13 15.40 1.54
C ASN A 46 3.17 16.36 2.17
N PRO A 47 4.44 15.98 2.26
CA PRO A 47 5.47 16.83 2.88
C PRO A 47 5.77 18.11 2.07
N ALA A 48 5.49 18.11 0.77
CA ALA A 48 5.65 19.30 -0.09
C ALA A 48 4.43 20.25 -0.03
N LEU A 49 3.26 19.75 0.44
CA LEU A 49 2.02 20.52 0.52
C LEU A 49 1.20 20.04 1.73
N LEU A 50 1.45 20.57 2.92
CA LEU A 50 0.90 20.07 4.19
C LEU A 50 -0.64 20.15 4.30
N VAL A 51 -1.31 20.90 3.45
CA VAL A 51 -2.77 20.90 3.35
C VAL A 51 -3.32 19.71 2.58
N ASP A 52 -2.49 19.06 1.75
CA ASP A 52 -2.82 17.84 1.04
C ASP A 52 -2.75 16.63 2.00
N VAL A 53 -3.92 16.19 2.45
CA VAL A 53 -4.08 15.01 3.31
C VAL A 53 -4.25 13.78 2.44
N LEU A 54 -3.30 12.84 2.51
CA LEU A 54 -3.36 11.58 1.75
C LEU A 54 -4.43 10.63 2.30
N GLY A 55 -4.55 10.56 3.62
CA GLY A 55 -5.53 9.69 4.25
C GLY A 55 -5.26 9.39 5.72
N GLU A 56 -6.06 8.46 6.25
CA GLU A 56 -5.94 7.94 7.61
C GLU A 56 -5.49 6.48 7.58
N PHE A 57 -4.56 6.15 8.45
CA PHE A 57 -3.93 4.84 8.53
C PHE A 57 -3.97 4.32 9.97
N PRO A 58 -4.04 2.99 10.19
CA PRO A 58 -3.99 2.42 11.53
C PRO A 58 -2.69 2.78 12.24
N LEU A 59 -2.77 3.37 13.43
CA LEU A 59 -1.64 3.46 14.36
C LEU A 59 -1.56 2.15 15.13
N SER A 60 -0.90 1.16 14.54
CA SER A 60 -0.89 -0.21 15.03
C SER A 60 -0.26 -0.33 16.40
N THR A 61 -0.89 -1.12 17.26
CA THR A 61 -0.40 -1.43 18.60
C THR A 61 0.64 -2.55 18.55
N ARG A 62 1.28 -2.80 19.70
CA ARG A 62 2.18 -3.94 19.87
C ARG A 62 1.45 -5.27 19.66
N ASP A 63 0.18 -5.36 20.03
CA ASP A 63 -0.61 -6.58 19.90
C ASP A 63 -0.95 -6.86 18.44
N ASP A 64 -1.23 -5.82 17.63
CA ASP A 64 -1.41 -5.95 16.19
C ASP A 64 -0.16 -6.53 15.50
N VAL A 65 1.03 -6.07 15.92
CA VAL A 65 2.30 -6.59 15.41
C VAL A 65 2.49 -8.06 15.81
N HIS A 66 2.18 -8.42 17.05
CA HIS A 66 2.27 -9.81 17.53
C HIS A 66 1.31 -10.72 16.78
N GLU A 67 0.08 -10.27 16.50
CA GLU A 67 -0.92 -11.01 15.70
C GLU A 67 -0.39 -11.23 14.27
N ALA A 68 0.15 -10.20 13.64
CA ALA A 68 0.72 -10.29 12.29
C ALA A 68 1.88 -11.30 12.21
N ILE A 69 2.79 -11.27 13.21
CA ILE A 69 3.90 -12.21 13.29
C ILE A 69 3.39 -13.65 13.50
N ALA A 70 2.40 -13.85 14.37
CA ALA A 70 1.81 -15.16 14.63
C ALA A 70 1.14 -15.72 13.36
N ALA A 71 0.39 -14.89 12.64
CA ALA A 71 -0.23 -15.26 11.37
C ALA A 71 0.81 -15.68 10.31
N ALA A 72 1.89 -14.90 10.19
CA ALA A 72 2.98 -15.19 9.26
C ALA A 72 3.69 -16.53 9.61
N ARG A 73 3.94 -16.79 10.89
CA ARG A 73 4.53 -18.06 11.36
C ARG A 73 3.62 -19.25 11.07
N THR A 74 2.32 -19.10 11.26
CA THR A 74 1.33 -20.14 10.94
C THR A 74 1.32 -20.46 9.44
N ALA A 75 1.37 -19.44 8.60
CA ALA A 75 1.39 -19.59 7.15
C ALA A 75 2.70 -20.20 6.61
N LEU A 76 3.82 -20.04 7.34
CA LEU A 76 5.16 -20.42 6.88
C LEU A 76 5.26 -21.88 6.49
N THR A 77 4.66 -22.79 7.24
CA THR A 77 4.74 -24.23 6.98
C THR A 77 4.14 -24.58 5.62
N GLY A 78 2.94 -24.07 5.32
CA GLY A 78 2.29 -24.29 4.04
C GLY A 78 3.03 -23.62 2.88
N TRP A 79 3.49 -22.39 3.10
CA TRP A 79 4.29 -21.67 2.11
C TRP A 79 5.61 -22.37 1.79
N ALA A 80 6.32 -22.86 2.80
CA ALA A 80 7.57 -23.58 2.62
C ALA A 80 7.39 -24.91 1.87
N ALA A 81 6.25 -25.59 2.08
CA ALA A 81 5.91 -26.83 1.38
C ALA A 81 5.42 -26.59 -0.06
N THR A 82 5.03 -25.35 -0.41
CA THR A 82 4.60 -25.03 -1.78
C THR A 82 5.79 -25.15 -2.75
N PRO A 83 5.64 -25.85 -3.89
CA PRO A 83 6.71 -26.00 -4.88
C PRO A 83 7.28 -24.66 -5.34
N ALA A 84 8.61 -24.59 -5.51
CA ALA A 84 9.29 -23.34 -5.88
C ALA A 84 8.74 -22.69 -7.17
N PRO A 85 8.39 -23.43 -8.25
CA PRO A 85 7.77 -22.81 -9.44
C PRO A 85 6.44 -22.12 -9.13
N THR A 86 5.61 -22.72 -8.27
CA THR A 86 4.31 -22.12 -7.87
C THR A 86 4.53 -20.85 -7.06
N ARG A 87 5.49 -20.84 -6.13
CA ARG A 87 5.85 -19.64 -5.38
C ARG A 87 6.37 -18.53 -6.32
N GLY A 88 7.20 -18.92 -7.31
CA GLY A 88 7.70 -18.01 -8.33
C GLY A 88 6.58 -17.38 -9.16
N GLN A 89 5.55 -18.15 -9.54
CA GLN A 89 4.39 -17.63 -10.25
C GLN A 89 3.60 -16.60 -9.43
N ILE A 90 3.43 -16.86 -8.12
CA ILE A 90 2.74 -15.94 -7.22
C ILE A 90 3.50 -14.60 -7.13
N ILE A 91 4.81 -14.65 -6.92
CA ILE A 91 5.65 -13.44 -6.85
C ILE A 91 5.68 -12.72 -8.21
N GLY A 92 5.82 -13.45 -9.33
CA GLY A 92 5.77 -12.87 -10.67
C GLY A 92 4.42 -12.18 -10.97
N ASN A 93 3.31 -12.71 -10.46
CA ASN A 93 2.01 -12.06 -10.56
C ASN A 93 1.95 -10.74 -9.77
N MET A 94 2.63 -10.63 -8.63
CA MET A 94 2.74 -9.37 -7.90
C MET A 94 3.48 -8.32 -8.74
N GLY A 95 4.62 -8.68 -9.34
CA GLY A 95 5.37 -7.77 -10.23
C GLY A 95 4.52 -7.31 -11.42
N ARG A 96 3.73 -8.22 -12.04
CA ARG A 96 2.81 -7.85 -13.12
C ARG A 96 1.74 -6.84 -12.66
N LEU A 97 1.15 -7.03 -11.49
CA LEU A 97 0.17 -6.08 -10.94
C LEU A 97 0.80 -4.73 -10.61
N LEU A 98 2.02 -4.70 -10.07
CA LEU A 98 2.77 -3.46 -9.85
C LEU A 98 2.99 -2.72 -11.18
N MET A 99 3.34 -3.43 -12.24
CA MET A 99 3.53 -2.84 -13.58
C MET A 99 2.22 -2.27 -14.14
N GLU A 100 1.11 -3.00 -14.00
CA GLU A 100 -0.22 -2.55 -14.46
C GLU A 100 -0.68 -1.26 -13.76
N HIS A 101 -0.30 -1.07 -12.49
CA HIS A 101 -0.69 0.07 -11.68
C HIS A 101 0.46 1.06 -11.45
N LYS A 102 1.54 0.98 -12.24
CA LYS A 102 2.77 1.72 -12.02
C LYS A 102 2.54 3.23 -11.87
N ASP A 103 1.80 3.84 -12.79
CA ASP A 103 1.62 5.29 -12.81
C ASP A 103 0.86 5.79 -11.57
N ALA A 104 -0.16 5.06 -11.14
CA ALA A 104 -0.91 5.38 -9.93
C ALA A 104 -0.04 5.26 -8.66
N ILE A 105 0.80 4.22 -8.58
CA ILE A 105 1.71 4.01 -7.44
C ILE A 105 2.78 5.11 -7.42
N VAL A 106 3.35 5.46 -8.56
CA VAL A 106 4.33 6.55 -8.72
C VAL A 106 3.77 7.89 -8.24
N ALA A 107 2.53 8.21 -8.65
CA ALA A 107 1.87 9.44 -8.24
C ALA A 107 1.62 9.47 -6.72
N LEU A 108 1.17 8.36 -6.14
CA LEU A 108 0.94 8.23 -4.71
C LEU A 108 2.25 8.34 -3.92
N GLU A 109 3.31 7.64 -4.33
CA GLU A 109 4.62 7.71 -3.68
C GLU A 109 5.21 9.13 -3.72
N THR A 110 5.08 9.82 -4.87
CA THR A 110 5.51 11.22 -5.00
C THR A 110 4.80 12.11 -3.97
N ARG A 111 3.50 11.96 -3.77
CA ARG A 111 2.74 12.72 -2.77
C ARG A 111 3.11 12.35 -1.34
N GLU A 112 3.31 11.05 -1.06
CA GLU A 112 3.55 10.58 0.29
C GLU A 112 4.95 10.94 0.80
N ILE A 113 5.97 10.84 -0.06
CA ILE A 113 7.37 10.98 0.32
C ILE A 113 7.94 12.35 -0.09
N GLY A 114 7.31 13.03 -1.06
CA GLY A 114 7.79 14.30 -1.61
C GLY A 114 8.95 14.15 -2.60
N LYS A 115 9.17 12.96 -3.14
CA LYS A 115 10.12 12.72 -4.23
C LYS A 115 9.63 13.31 -5.56
N THR A 116 10.54 13.45 -6.51
CA THR A 116 10.15 13.73 -7.90
C THR A 116 9.48 12.52 -8.54
N LEU A 117 8.59 12.73 -9.53
CA LEU A 117 7.97 11.63 -10.29
C LEU A 117 9.00 10.68 -10.91
N LYS A 118 10.16 11.20 -11.34
CA LYS A 118 11.24 10.40 -11.93
C LYS A 118 11.87 9.46 -10.90
N GLU A 119 12.10 9.92 -9.68
CA GLU A 119 12.67 9.09 -8.60
C GLU A 119 11.65 8.04 -8.13
N SER A 120 10.38 8.42 -7.95
CA SER A 120 9.31 7.48 -7.61
C SER A 120 9.13 6.42 -8.70
N ALA A 121 9.20 6.80 -9.97
CA ALA A 121 9.15 5.84 -11.08
C ALA A 121 10.32 4.84 -11.04
N GLY A 122 11.51 5.27 -10.61
CA GLY A 122 12.66 4.40 -10.36
C GLY A 122 12.41 3.42 -9.23
N SER A 123 11.92 3.91 -8.08
CA SER A 123 11.60 3.08 -6.91
C SER A 123 10.57 1.98 -7.23
N VAL A 124 9.49 2.35 -7.93
CA VAL A 124 8.46 1.39 -8.34
C VAL A 124 9.02 0.38 -9.35
N GLN A 125 9.91 0.82 -10.26
CA GLN A 125 10.57 -0.09 -11.21
C GLN A 125 11.45 -1.13 -10.50
N GLU A 126 12.12 -0.77 -9.41
CA GLU A 126 12.93 -1.70 -8.63
C GLU A 126 12.09 -2.75 -7.87
N ALA A 127 10.82 -2.45 -7.61
CA ALA A 127 9.88 -3.38 -6.96
C ALA A 127 9.24 -4.39 -7.94
N ILE A 128 9.30 -4.14 -9.27
CA ILE A 128 8.78 -5.00 -10.33
C ILE A 128 9.78 -6.08 -10.71
#